data_a7a3b71549e20b3b51c5d5708a3786f6
#
_entry.id   a7a3b71549e20b3b51c5d5708a3786f6
#
_cell.length_a   1.000
_cell.length_b   1.000
_cell.length_c   1.000
_cell.angle_alpha   90.00
_cell.angle_beta   90.00
_cell.angle_gamma   90.00
#
_symmetry.space_group_name_H-M   'P 1'
#
loop_
_entity.id
_entity.type
_entity.pdbx_description
1 polymer ?
#
loop_
_entity_poly.entity_id
_entity_poly.type
_entity_poly.pdbx_seq_one_letter_code
_entity_poly.pdbx_strand_id
1 'polypeptide(L)'
;METKVNFRVTKDGEVVAVFMGVQRNNKYLCFSLYYGMHFDADKIYLKECKPARGYNMKELCAYLYNRGYTNIRVYDRMIYDK
;
A
#
# COMPACT_ATOMS: atom_id res chain seq x y z
N MET A 1 4.49 15.28 -8.28
CA MET A 1 3.89 14.98 -6.98
C MET A 1 4.39 13.62 -6.51
N GLU A 2 4.78 13.52 -5.26
CA GLU A 2 5.32 12.28 -4.70
C GLU A 2 4.21 11.31 -4.32
N THR A 3 4.38 10.03 -4.70
CA THR A 3 3.46 8.96 -4.31
C THR A 3 4.07 8.17 -3.15
N LYS A 4 3.52 8.35 -1.96
CA LYS A 4 4.02 7.71 -0.74
C LYS A 4 3.27 6.42 -0.50
N VAL A 5 3.98 5.30 -0.41
CA VAL A 5 3.36 3.98 -0.24
C VAL A 5 4.05 3.19 0.86
N ASN A 6 3.25 2.35 1.51
CA ASN A 6 3.73 1.28 2.39
C ASN A 6 3.16 -0.04 1.86
N PHE A 7 4.03 -1.01 1.62
CA PHE A 7 3.57 -2.33 1.17
C PHE A 7 3.34 -3.23 2.37
N ARG A 8 2.19 -3.88 2.39
CA ARG A 8 1.81 -4.79 3.46
C ARG A 8 1.31 -6.11 2.87
N VAL A 9 1.33 -7.15 3.70
CA VAL A 9 0.89 -8.49 3.29
C VAL A 9 -0.33 -8.85 4.12
N THR A 10 -1.42 -9.25 3.46
CA THR A 10 -2.64 -9.66 4.13
C THR A 10 -2.49 -11.04 4.77
N LYS A 11 -3.49 -11.45 5.54
CA LYS A 11 -3.51 -12.78 6.15
C LYS A 11 -3.45 -13.90 5.12
N ASP A 12 -3.96 -13.63 3.92
CA ASP A 12 -3.96 -14.59 2.82
C ASP A 12 -2.66 -14.59 2.03
N GLY A 13 -1.70 -13.78 2.41
CA GLY A 13 -0.41 -13.71 1.74
C GLY A 13 -0.35 -12.80 0.53
N GLU A 14 -1.36 -11.95 0.34
CA GLU A 14 -1.42 -11.03 -0.79
C GLU A 14 -0.76 -9.70 -0.43
N VAL A 15 0.01 -9.15 -1.38
CA VAL A 15 0.66 -7.86 -1.18
C VAL A 15 -0.28 -6.74 -1.59
N VAL A 16 -0.40 -5.74 -0.73
CA VAL A 16 -1.18 -4.54 -1.01
C VAL A 16 -0.32 -3.30 -0.81
N ALA A 17 -0.53 -2.30 -1.67
CA ALA A 17 0.09 -0.99 -1.52
C ALA A 17 -0.87 -0.08 -0.79
N VAL A 18 -0.41 0.55 0.29
CA VAL A 18 -1.20 1.51 1.05
C VAL A 18 -0.68 2.90 0.71
N PHE A 19 -1.54 3.75 0.17
CA PHE A 19 -1.15 5.12 -0.18
C PHE A 19 -1.25 6.01 1.05
N MET A 20 -0.09 6.45 1.51
CA MET A 20 0.01 7.31 2.68
C MET A 20 -0.40 8.72 2.31
N GLY A 21 -1.19 9.35 3.16
CA GLY A 21 -1.67 10.70 2.90
C GLY A 21 -2.95 10.78 2.08
N VAL A 22 -3.43 9.65 1.55
CA VAL A 22 -4.72 9.59 0.86
C VAL A 22 -5.72 8.91 1.77
N GLN A 23 -6.50 9.71 2.47
CA GLN A 23 -7.44 9.22 3.47
C GLN A 23 -8.83 9.77 3.20
N ARG A 24 -9.83 8.90 3.31
CA ARG A 24 -11.24 9.27 3.13
C ARG A 24 -12.07 8.55 4.18
N ASN A 25 -12.82 9.32 4.98
CA ASN A 25 -13.70 8.75 6.02
C ASN A 25 -12.98 7.76 6.93
N ASN A 26 -11.77 8.11 7.38
CA ASN A 26 -10.90 7.29 8.23
C ASN A 26 -10.43 5.99 7.57
N LYS A 27 -10.51 5.92 6.25
CA LYS A 27 -10.00 4.79 5.48
C LYS A 27 -8.86 5.24 4.58
N TYR A 28 -7.95 4.33 4.30
CA TYR A 28 -6.80 4.57 3.45
C TYR A 28 -7.04 3.95 2.08
N LEU A 29 -6.64 4.68 1.04
CA LEU A 29 -6.67 4.12 -0.30
C LEU A 29 -5.57 3.07 -0.43
N CYS A 30 -5.93 1.91 -0.94
CA CYS A 30 -5.02 0.80 -1.15
C CYS A 30 -5.14 0.27 -2.57
N PHE A 31 -4.11 -0.47 -3.00
CA PHE A 31 -4.12 -1.13 -4.29
C PHE A 31 -3.66 -2.58 -4.11
N SER A 32 -4.52 -3.52 -4.49
CA SER A 32 -4.19 -4.94 -4.44
C SER A 32 -3.35 -5.31 -5.65
N LEU A 33 -2.10 -5.73 -5.43
CA LEU A 33 -1.24 -6.16 -6.53
C LEU A 33 -1.72 -7.46 -7.15
N TYR A 34 -2.37 -8.30 -6.36
CA TYR A 34 -2.90 -9.57 -6.84
C TYR A 34 -4.11 -9.37 -7.76
N TYR A 35 -5.10 -8.57 -7.31
CA TYR A 35 -6.31 -8.34 -8.09
C TYR A 35 -6.19 -7.19 -9.09
N GLY A 36 -5.21 -6.34 -8.94
CA GLY A 36 -5.07 -5.16 -9.78
C GLY A 36 -6.16 -4.13 -9.57
N MET A 37 -6.69 -4.04 -8.35
CA MET A 37 -7.83 -3.18 -8.02
C MET A 37 -7.54 -2.31 -6.82
N HIS A 38 -8.14 -1.11 -6.83
CA HIS A 38 -8.10 -0.22 -5.68
C HIS A 38 -9.21 -0.57 -4.70
N PHE A 39 -8.95 -0.32 -3.41
CA PHE A 39 -9.94 -0.49 -2.36
C PHE A 39 -9.62 0.42 -1.18
N ASP A 40 -10.57 0.60 -0.28
CA ASP A 40 -10.38 1.38 0.94
C ASP A 40 -10.23 0.43 2.13
N ALA A 41 -9.28 0.72 3.01
CA ALA A 41 -9.05 -0.09 4.20
C ALA A 41 -8.95 0.80 5.43
N ASP A 42 -9.54 0.36 6.54
CA ASP A 42 -9.44 1.07 7.81
C ASP A 42 -8.17 0.68 8.57
N LYS A 43 -7.93 1.38 9.69
CA LYS A 43 -6.73 1.14 10.50
C LYS A 43 -6.70 -0.26 11.08
N ILE A 44 -7.85 -0.80 11.45
CA ILE A 44 -7.93 -2.13 12.08
C ILE A 44 -7.46 -3.18 11.08
N TYR A 45 -7.98 -3.11 9.85
CA TYR A 45 -7.56 -4.03 8.79
C TYR A 45 -6.06 -3.92 8.50
N LEU A 46 -5.54 -2.69 8.39
CA LEU A 46 -4.13 -2.48 8.08
C LEU A 46 -3.20 -2.96 9.19
N LYS A 47 -3.62 -2.83 10.45
CA LYS A 47 -2.83 -3.33 11.58
C LYS A 47 -2.78 -4.85 11.63
N GLU A 48 -3.75 -5.54 11.07
CA GLU A 48 -3.76 -7.00 10.95
C GLU A 48 -2.83 -7.48 9.84
N CYS A 49 -2.50 -6.63 8.88
CA CYS A 49 -1.54 -6.95 7.83
C CYS A 49 -0.12 -6.84 8.36
N LYS A 50 0.78 -7.64 7.78
CA LYS A 50 2.20 -7.60 8.15
C LYS A 50 2.98 -6.74 7.17
N PRO A 51 4.11 -6.14 7.58
CA PRO A 51 5.00 -5.47 6.64
C PRO A 51 5.46 -6.42 5.55
N ALA A 52 5.57 -5.94 4.32
CA ALA A 52 6.05 -6.75 3.20
C ALA A 52 7.58 -6.80 3.22
N ARG A 53 8.13 -7.66 4.06
CA ARG A 53 9.57 -7.88 4.18
C ARG A 53 10.00 -9.05 3.31
N GLY A 54 11.21 -8.95 2.76
CA GLY A 54 11.72 -9.99 1.88
C GLY A 54 11.24 -9.91 0.44
N TYR A 55 10.43 -8.95 0.11
CA TYR A 55 9.98 -8.69 -1.25
C TYR A 55 10.92 -7.71 -1.94
N ASN A 56 11.07 -7.87 -3.27
CA ASN A 56 11.84 -6.92 -4.07
C ASN A 56 11.01 -5.65 -4.29
N MET A 57 11.41 -4.55 -3.66
CA MET A 57 10.66 -3.30 -3.73
C MET A 57 10.60 -2.73 -5.14
N LYS A 58 11.62 -2.98 -5.97
CA LYS A 58 11.59 -2.53 -7.37
C LYS A 58 10.49 -3.22 -8.16
N GLU A 59 10.28 -4.51 -7.92
CA GLU A 59 9.20 -5.25 -8.56
C GLU A 59 7.84 -4.77 -8.09
N LEU A 60 7.69 -4.54 -6.79
CA LEU A 60 6.43 -4.03 -6.25
C LEU A 60 6.11 -2.64 -6.82
N CYS A 61 7.11 -1.77 -6.90
CA CYS A 61 6.91 -0.45 -7.49
C CYS A 61 6.58 -0.52 -8.97
N ALA A 62 7.10 -1.51 -9.69
CA ALA A 62 6.82 -1.67 -11.12
C ALA A 62 5.33 -1.87 -11.38
N TYR A 63 4.62 -2.59 -10.50
CA TYR A 63 3.17 -2.74 -10.62
C TYR A 63 2.45 -1.39 -10.55
N LEU A 64 2.92 -0.51 -9.67
CA LEU A 64 2.33 0.82 -9.53
C LEU A 64 2.67 1.72 -10.72
N TYR A 65 3.91 1.65 -11.22
CA TYR A 65 4.31 2.40 -12.41
C TYR A 65 3.46 2.01 -13.62
N ASN A 66 3.15 0.73 -13.76
CA ASN A 66 2.31 0.25 -14.85
C ASN A 66 0.87 0.76 -14.74
N ARG A 67 0.46 1.19 -13.56
CA ARG A 67 -0.86 1.79 -13.34
C ARG A 67 -0.86 3.31 -13.46
N GLY A 68 0.28 3.91 -13.78
CA GLY A 68 0.39 5.35 -13.96
C GLY A 68 0.90 6.13 -12.75
N TYR A 69 1.21 5.46 -11.66
CA TYR A 69 1.81 6.12 -10.51
C TYR A 69 3.26 6.46 -10.79
N THR A 70 3.70 7.64 -10.39
CA THR A 70 5.06 8.12 -10.61
C THR A 70 5.64 8.66 -9.32
N ASN A 71 6.96 8.83 -9.30
CA ASN A 71 7.68 9.41 -8.17
C ASN A 71 7.34 8.67 -6.86
N ILE A 72 7.43 7.35 -6.91
CA ILE A 72 7.02 6.48 -5.79
C ILE A 72 8.11 6.47 -4.72
N ARG A 73 7.69 6.75 -3.49
CA ARG A 73 8.53 6.65 -2.31
C ARG A 73 7.97 5.59 -1.38
N VAL A 74 8.79 4.58 -1.07
CA VAL A 74 8.38 3.46 -0.23
C VAL A 74 8.74 3.75 1.23
N TYR A 75 7.77 3.57 2.11
CA TYR A 75 7.94 3.71 3.55
C TYR A 75 7.94 2.33 4.19
N ASP A 76 8.82 2.13 5.18
CA ASP A 76 8.89 0.85 5.90
C ASP A 76 7.77 0.67 6.90
N ARG A 77 7.17 1.77 7.35
CA ARG A 77 6.13 1.75 8.38
C ARG A 77 4.93 2.57 7.93
N MET A 78 3.77 2.13 8.39
CA MET A 78 2.57 2.94 8.27
C MET A 78 2.61 4.09 9.28
N ILE A 79 2.27 5.28 8.81
CA ILE A 79 2.04 6.43 9.66
C ILE A 79 0.54 6.66 9.65
N TYR A 80 -0.12 6.34 10.74
CA TYR A 80 -1.56 6.52 10.85
C TYR A 80 -1.87 7.93 11.30
N ASP A 81 -2.80 8.57 10.63
CA ASP A 81 -3.32 9.85 11.06
C ASP A 81 -4.21 9.65 12.29
N LYS A 82 -4.16 10.60 13.18
CA LYS A 82 -4.95 10.54 14.42
C LYS A 82 -6.42 10.85 14.17
#